data_803b6bb89c20bc7fc3af26944ea1fe81
#
_entry.id   803b6bb89c20bc7fc3af26944ea1fe81
#
_cell.length_a   1.000
_cell.length_b   1.000
_cell.length_c   1.000
_cell.angle_alpha   90.00
_cell.angle_beta   90.00
_cell.angle_gamma   90.00
#
_symmetry.space_group_name_H-M   'P 1'
#
loop_
_entity.id
_entity.type
_entity.pdbx_description
1 polymer ?
#
loop_
_entity_poly.entity_id
_entity_poly.type
_entity_poly.pdbx_seq_one_letter_code
_entity_poly.pdbx_strand_id
1 'polypeptide(L)'
;TNRFVVDKDRRTPFMIIVDEAWTLLDFAAGFFARFGRTVRRYGGSLVVCAQSFKDLQKSEYHKTILENSTWKILFPQNESDLIAFRESEEFKDMIPLIRSVGLLRNKYAEALFYTTGVAVIGKLVLDDYSKTLFSTDPLDFNFLRKKTTEGISLDEAIEESVLQKKSKQNN
;
A
#
# COMPACT_ATOMS: atom_id res chain seq x y z
N THR A 1 -20.88 -7.24 -11.03
CA THR A 1 -19.55 -6.58 -11.11
C THR A 1 -19.23 -6.18 -12.56
N ASN A 2 -19.42 -7.07 -13.54
CA ASN A 2 -19.18 -6.76 -14.97
C ASN A 2 -20.06 -5.59 -15.47
N ARG A 3 -21.31 -5.50 -15.02
CA ARG A 3 -22.24 -4.46 -15.43
C ARG A 3 -21.75 -3.07 -15.01
N PHE A 4 -21.21 -2.93 -13.79
CA PHE A 4 -20.70 -1.66 -13.28
C PHE A 4 -19.55 -1.09 -14.13
N VAL A 5 -18.67 -1.95 -14.65
CA VAL A 5 -17.52 -1.55 -15.46
C VAL A 5 -17.92 -1.28 -16.91
N VAL A 6 -18.89 -2.06 -17.45
CA VAL A 6 -19.35 -1.91 -18.86
C VAL A 6 -20.20 -0.67 -19.08
N ASP A 7 -21.07 -0.34 -18.10
CA ASP A 7 -21.99 0.81 -18.23
C ASP A 7 -21.35 2.16 -17.87
N LYS A 8 -20.09 2.14 -17.40
CA LYS A 8 -19.41 3.36 -17.01
C LYS A 8 -18.93 4.16 -18.22
N ASP A 9 -19.22 5.45 -18.22
CA ASP A 9 -18.61 6.37 -19.17
C ASP A 9 -17.07 6.34 -19.00
N ARG A 10 -16.35 5.96 -20.07
CA ARG A 10 -14.89 5.83 -20.09
C ARG A 10 -14.14 7.14 -19.85
N ARG A 11 -14.82 8.26 -19.75
CA ARG A 11 -14.24 9.58 -19.51
C ARG A 11 -13.79 9.80 -18.07
N THR A 12 -14.33 9.05 -17.12
CA THR A 12 -13.96 9.20 -15.70
C THR A 12 -12.98 8.12 -15.30
N PRO A 13 -11.70 8.45 -15.07
CA PRO A 13 -10.73 7.50 -14.51
C PRO A 13 -11.19 6.99 -13.14
N PHE A 14 -10.91 5.74 -12.84
CA PHE A 14 -11.17 5.15 -11.54
C PHE A 14 -10.06 4.20 -11.12
N MET A 15 -9.92 4.02 -9.81
CA MET A 15 -8.97 3.08 -9.22
C MET A 15 -9.71 2.14 -8.28
N ILE A 16 -9.40 0.86 -8.37
CA ILE A 16 -9.83 -0.15 -7.41
C ILE A 16 -8.61 -0.58 -6.61
N ILE A 17 -8.69 -0.41 -5.29
CA ILE A 17 -7.64 -0.83 -4.37
C ILE A 17 -8.17 -2.04 -3.61
N VAL A 18 -7.44 -3.14 -3.67
CA VAL A 18 -7.73 -4.37 -2.95
C VAL A 18 -6.67 -4.53 -1.88
N ASP A 19 -7.02 -4.16 -0.67
CA ASP A 19 -6.17 -4.35 0.51
C ASP A 19 -6.32 -5.76 1.05
N GLU A 20 -5.27 -6.30 1.67
CA GLU A 20 -5.22 -7.68 2.17
C GLU A 20 -5.67 -8.71 1.14
N ALA A 21 -5.22 -8.55 -0.10
CA ALA A 21 -5.69 -9.31 -1.25
C ALA A 21 -5.53 -10.84 -1.08
N TRP A 22 -4.62 -11.30 -0.23
CA TRP A 22 -4.41 -12.72 0.05
C TRP A 22 -5.70 -13.43 0.51
N THR A 23 -6.58 -12.73 1.26
CA THR A 23 -7.87 -13.29 1.70
C THR A 23 -8.82 -13.57 0.55
N LEU A 24 -8.68 -12.83 -0.54
CA LEU A 24 -9.53 -12.94 -1.73
C LEU A 24 -8.92 -13.80 -2.83
N LEU A 25 -7.59 -13.98 -2.81
CA LEU A 25 -6.87 -14.72 -3.85
C LEU A 25 -7.22 -16.21 -3.86
N ASP A 26 -7.63 -16.79 -2.73
CA ASP A 26 -8.00 -18.20 -2.65
C ASP A 26 -9.24 -18.55 -3.50
N PHE A 27 -10.15 -17.60 -3.69
CA PHE A 27 -11.40 -17.84 -4.45
C PHE A 27 -11.67 -16.86 -5.58
N ALA A 28 -11.00 -15.71 -5.62
CA ALA A 28 -11.23 -14.66 -6.62
C ALA A 28 -9.99 -14.33 -7.49
N ALA A 29 -8.88 -15.05 -7.35
CA ALA A 29 -7.64 -14.76 -8.07
C ALA A 29 -7.82 -14.76 -9.60
N GLY A 30 -8.56 -15.70 -10.15
CA GLY A 30 -8.88 -15.74 -11.59
C GLY A 30 -9.72 -14.54 -12.06
N PHE A 31 -10.54 -13.95 -11.18
CA PHE A 31 -11.24 -12.71 -11.45
C PHE A 31 -10.24 -11.54 -11.50
N PHE A 32 -9.36 -11.39 -10.50
CA PHE A 32 -8.38 -10.32 -10.46
C PHE A 32 -7.39 -10.39 -11.62
N ALA A 33 -6.95 -11.57 -11.99
CA ALA A 33 -6.07 -11.78 -13.14
C ALA A 33 -6.73 -11.33 -14.46
N ARG A 34 -8.00 -11.67 -14.68
CA ARG A 34 -8.76 -11.23 -15.87
C ARG A 34 -9.09 -9.75 -15.80
N PHE A 35 -9.51 -9.26 -14.64
CA PHE A 35 -9.86 -7.86 -14.43
C PHE A 35 -8.64 -6.95 -14.63
N GLY A 36 -7.49 -7.28 -14.09
CA GLY A 36 -6.24 -6.53 -14.27
C GLY A 36 -5.86 -6.35 -15.75
N ARG A 37 -6.11 -7.38 -16.59
CA ARG A 37 -5.87 -7.27 -18.05
C ARG A 37 -6.84 -6.32 -18.76
N THR A 38 -8.04 -6.16 -18.26
CA THR A 38 -9.14 -5.46 -18.96
C THR A 38 -9.48 -4.11 -18.38
N VAL A 39 -9.21 -3.85 -17.11
CA VAL A 39 -9.59 -2.62 -16.40
C VAL A 39 -9.11 -1.35 -17.10
N ARG A 40 -7.93 -1.40 -17.70
CA ARG A 40 -7.34 -0.29 -18.47
C ARG A 40 -8.20 0.15 -19.64
N ARG A 41 -8.91 -0.77 -20.32
CA ARG A 41 -9.83 -0.46 -21.43
C ARG A 41 -11.00 0.42 -20.99
N TYR A 42 -11.31 0.41 -19.69
CA TYR A 42 -12.40 1.17 -19.10
C TYR A 42 -11.92 2.42 -18.35
N GLY A 43 -10.66 2.84 -18.59
CA GLY A 43 -10.09 3.99 -17.89
C GLY A 43 -9.80 3.73 -16.41
N GLY A 44 -9.74 2.47 -16.01
CA GLY A 44 -9.49 2.06 -14.63
C GLY A 44 -8.07 1.59 -14.38
N SER A 45 -7.71 1.55 -13.10
CA SER A 45 -6.52 0.89 -12.57
C SER A 45 -6.89 -0.06 -11.43
N LEU A 46 -6.07 -1.09 -11.23
CA LEU A 46 -6.19 -2.05 -10.14
C LEU A 46 -4.91 -2.00 -9.33
N VAL A 47 -5.06 -1.80 -8.02
CA VAL A 47 -3.98 -1.91 -7.04
C VAL A 47 -4.28 -3.12 -6.16
N VAL A 48 -3.31 -4.03 -6.06
CA VAL A 48 -3.39 -5.23 -5.23
C VAL A 48 -2.35 -5.09 -4.14
N CYS A 49 -2.78 -5.04 -2.88
CA CYS A 49 -1.91 -4.96 -1.72
C CYS A 49 -1.83 -6.33 -1.04
N ALA A 50 -0.61 -6.78 -0.76
CA ALA A 50 -0.35 -8.00 -0.01
C ALA A 50 0.67 -7.71 1.10
N GLN A 51 0.49 -8.31 2.27
CA GLN A 51 1.40 -8.13 3.39
C GLN A 51 2.70 -8.90 3.21
N SER A 52 2.66 -10.02 2.46
CA SER A 52 3.79 -10.91 2.26
C SER A 52 3.83 -11.36 0.79
N PHE A 53 5.03 -11.35 0.21
CA PHE A 53 5.24 -11.90 -1.13
C PHE A 53 5.01 -13.41 -1.17
N LYS A 54 5.38 -14.10 -0.09
CA LYS A 54 5.15 -15.53 0.06
C LYS A 54 3.65 -15.89 0.05
N ASP A 55 2.79 -15.06 0.64
CA ASP A 55 1.36 -15.29 0.60
C ASP A 55 0.79 -15.09 -0.79
N LEU A 56 1.28 -14.09 -1.52
CA LEU A 56 0.93 -13.91 -2.92
C LEU A 56 1.32 -15.13 -3.77
N GLN A 57 2.49 -15.72 -3.53
CA GLN A 57 2.98 -16.91 -4.27
C GLN A 57 2.13 -18.17 -4.07
N LYS A 58 1.36 -18.29 -3.00
CA LYS A 58 0.45 -19.43 -2.79
C LYS A 58 -0.66 -19.48 -3.83
N SER A 59 -1.05 -18.34 -4.40
CA SER A 59 -2.06 -18.29 -5.46
C SER A 59 -1.50 -18.84 -6.79
N GLU A 60 -2.26 -19.71 -7.44
CA GLU A 60 -1.93 -20.21 -8.78
C GLU A 60 -1.85 -19.07 -9.84
N TYR A 61 -2.47 -17.94 -9.58
CA TYR A 61 -2.50 -16.77 -10.46
C TYR A 61 -1.45 -15.71 -10.13
N HIS A 62 -0.56 -15.95 -9.16
CA HIS A 62 0.44 -14.95 -8.73
C HIS A 62 1.31 -14.43 -9.89
N LYS A 63 1.77 -15.32 -10.77
CA LYS A 63 2.55 -14.94 -11.97
C LYS A 63 1.74 -14.01 -12.87
N THR A 64 0.49 -14.35 -13.15
CA THR A 64 -0.39 -13.53 -13.98
C THR A 64 -0.64 -12.14 -13.35
N ILE A 65 -0.78 -12.06 -12.04
CA ILE A 65 -0.94 -10.79 -11.32
C ILE A 65 0.34 -9.95 -11.45
N LEU A 66 1.50 -10.54 -11.21
CA LEU A 66 2.79 -9.86 -11.32
C LEU A 66 3.06 -9.36 -12.75
N GLU A 67 2.86 -10.21 -13.77
CA GLU A 67 3.07 -9.87 -15.18
C GLU A 67 2.15 -8.73 -15.66
N ASN A 68 0.93 -8.66 -15.13
CA ASN A 68 -0.01 -7.59 -15.48
C ASN A 68 0.13 -6.33 -14.60
N SER A 69 0.95 -6.37 -13.56
CA SER A 69 1.25 -5.23 -12.70
C SER A 69 2.40 -4.42 -13.29
N THR A 70 2.09 -3.29 -13.92
CA THR A 70 3.09 -2.39 -14.51
C THR A 70 4.03 -1.82 -13.45
N TRP A 71 3.50 -1.48 -12.28
CA TRP A 71 4.24 -0.99 -11.14
C TRP A 71 4.19 -1.98 -9.99
N LYS A 72 5.33 -2.19 -9.35
CA LYS A 72 5.45 -2.96 -8.13
C LYS A 72 6.10 -2.07 -7.08
N ILE A 73 5.49 -1.99 -5.92
CA ILE A 73 5.95 -1.16 -4.80
C ILE A 73 6.26 -2.10 -3.64
N LEU A 74 7.53 -2.15 -3.26
CA LEU A 74 7.99 -3.05 -2.20
C LEU A 74 8.40 -2.20 -0.99
N PHE A 75 7.73 -2.41 0.12
CA PHE A 75 8.11 -1.87 1.43
C PHE A 75 9.20 -2.73 2.08
N PRO A 76 9.76 -2.35 3.24
CA PRO A 76 10.73 -3.18 3.95
C PRO A 76 10.25 -4.61 4.14
N GLN A 77 11.09 -5.57 3.77
CA GLN A 77 10.76 -7.00 3.77
C GLN A 77 11.44 -7.74 4.91
N ASN A 78 10.80 -8.78 5.42
CA ASN A 78 11.41 -9.70 6.39
C ASN A 78 12.27 -10.77 5.67
N GLU A 79 13.10 -11.50 6.41
CA GLU A 79 13.97 -12.53 5.83
C GLU A 79 13.20 -13.67 5.13
N SER A 80 12.01 -14.02 5.61
CA SER A 80 11.18 -15.06 4.98
C SER A 80 10.72 -14.64 3.56
N ASP A 81 10.33 -13.38 3.41
CA ASP A 81 9.96 -12.82 2.11
C ASP A 81 11.18 -12.65 1.20
N LEU A 82 12.34 -12.24 1.75
CA LEU A 82 13.58 -12.15 0.97
C LEU A 82 14.00 -13.51 0.37
N ILE A 83 13.74 -14.62 1.07
CA ILE A 83 13.96 -15.96 0.51
C ILE A 83 13.03 -16.18 -0.69
N ALA A 84 11.74 -15.87 -0.55
CA ALA A 84 10.76 -16.02 -1.62
C ALA A 84 11.09 -15.12 -2.85
N PHE A 85 11.58 -13.90 -2.62
CA PHE A 85 12.05 -13.03 -3.70
C PHE A 85 13.28 -13.58 -4.43
N ARG A 86 14.21 -14.28 -3.74
CA ARG A 86 15.36 -14.94 -4.38
C ARG A 86 14.97 -16.05 -5.35
N GLU A 87 13.88 -16.75 -5.05
CA GLU A 87 13.34 -17.82 -5.90
C GLU A 87 12.55 -17.28 -7.10
N SER A 88 12.23 -15.99 -7.10
CA SER A 88 11.51 -15.34 -8.19
C SER A 88 12.46 -14.86 -9.28
N GLU A 89 12.24 -15.31 -10.53
CA GLU A 89 13.02 -14.87 -11.69
C GLU A 89 12.98 -13.35 -11.88
N GLU A 90 11.90 -12.70 -11.51
CA GLU A 90 11.74 -11.25 -11.66
C GLU A 90 12.57 -10.45 -10.65
N PHE A 91 12.77 -10.97 -9.44
CA PHE A 91 13.33 -10.20 -8.30
C PHE A 91 14.70 -10.69 -7.84
N LYS A 92 15.16 -11.85 -8.25
CA LYS A 92 16.40 -12.48 -7.74
C LYS A 92 17.62 -11.56 -7.79
N ASP A 93 17.75 -10.77 -8.86
CA ASP A 93 18.88 -9.87 -9.06
C ASP A 93 18.73 -8.54 -8.30
N MET A 94 17.56 -8.29 -7.71
CA MET A 94 17.23 -7.08 -6.98
C MET A 94 17.31 -7.23 -5.46
N ILE A 95 17.68 -8.40 -4.95
CA ILE A 95 17.74 -8.67 -3.50
C ILE A 95 18.54 -7.64 -2.71
N PRO A 96 19.74 -7.20 -3.15
CA PRO A 96 20.47 -6.16 -2.42
C PRO A 96 19.69 -4.85 -2.30
N LEU A 97 18.97 -4.47 -3.36
CA LEU A 97 18.15 -3.27 -3.42
C LEU A 97 16.91 -3.39 -2.53
N ILE A 98 16.19 -4.54 -2.60
CA ILE A 98 15.02 -4.81 -1.76
C ILE A 98 15.42 -4.79 -0.27
N ARG A 99 16.57 -5.38 0.08
CA ARG A 99 17.08 -5.41 1.47
C ARG A 99 17.49 -4.02 1.99
N SER A 100 17.87 -3.09 1.10
CA SER A 100 18.28 -1.74 1.47
C SER A 100 17.11 -0.81 1.80
N VAL A 101 15.87 -1.20 1.48
CA VAL A 101 14.66 -0.42 1.79
C VAL A 101 14.45 -0.41 3.29
N GLY A 102 14.42 0.78 3.86
CA GLY A 102 14.39 1.01 5.31
C GLY A 102 13.13 1.68 5.81
N LEU A 103 12.92 1.52 7.12
CA LEU A 103 11.88 2.23 7.86
C LEU A 103 12.48 2.76 9.15
N LEU A 104 12.39 4.07 9.35
CA LEU A 104 12.73 4.68 10.63
C LEU A 104 11.46 5.29 11.22
N ARG A 105 10.94 4.61 12.25
CA ARG A 105 9.66 4.99 12.90
C ARG A 105 9.66 6.49 13.25
N ASN A 106 8.56 7.15 12.95
CA ASN A 106 8.32 8.58 13.17
C ASN A 106 9.20 9.54 12.33
N LYS A 107 10.09 9.04 11.50
CA LYS A 107 10.94 9.87 10.64
C LYS A 107 10.62 9.69 9.16
N TYR A 108 10.77 8.47 8.65
CA TYR A 108 10.50 8.19 7.24
C TYR A 108 10.18 6.72 7.00
N ALA A 109 9.51 6.47 5.89
CA ALA A 109 9.37 5.16 5.29
C ALA A 109 9.95 5.18 3.88
N GLU A 110 10.68 4.13 3.51
CA GLU A 110 11.15 3.94 2.14
C GLU A 110 10.32 2.87 1.45
N ALA A 111 10.27 2.95 0.14
CA ALA A 111 9.70 1.93 -0.72
C ALA A 111 10.52 1.83 -2.00
N LEU A 112 10.70 0.62 -2.49
CA LEU A 112 11.24 0.36 -3.81
C LEU A 112 10.10 0.40 -4.84
N PHE A 113 10.19 1.33 -5.77
CA PHE A 113 9.30 1.43 -6.93
C PHE A 113 9.99 0.75 -8.11
N TYR A 114 9.37 -0.30 -8.61
CA TYR A 114 9.88 -1.08 -9.72
C TYR A 114 8.89 -1.11 -10.88
N THR A 115 9.39 -0.87 -12.06
CA THR A 115 8.71 -1.10 -13.33
C THR A 115 9.71 -1.64 -14.33
N THR A 116 9.29 -2.04 -15.52
CA THR A 116 10.15 -2.71 -16.52
C THR A 116 11.49 -1.98 -16.73
N GLY A 117 12.56 -2.57 -16.20
CA GLY A 117 13.94 -2.06 -16.36
C GLY A 117 14.32 -0.86 -15.49
N VAL A 118 13.42 -0.36 -14.62
CA VAL A 118 13.69 0.77 -13.72
C VAL A 118 13.32 0.41 -12.30
N ALA A 119 14.27 0.60 -11.39
CA ALA A 119 14.09 0.40 -9.95
C ALA A 119 14.60 1.65 -9.20
N VAL A 120 13.75 2.28 -8.39
CA VAL A 120 14.08 3.49 -7.64
C VAL A 120 13.57 3.36 -6.22
N ILE A 121 14.40 3.73 -5.23
CA ILE A 121 13.94 3.86 -3.84
C ILE A 121 13.41 5.27 -3.62
N GLY A 122 12.15 5.35 -3.24
CA GLY A 122 11.50 6.57 -2.79
C GLY A 122 11.44 6.63 -1.26
N LYS A 123 11.55 7.84 -0.72
CA LYS A 123 11.43 8.10 0.72
C LYS A 123 10.21 8.95 0.99
N LEU A 124 9.31 8.46 1.84
CA LEU A 124 8.15 9.18 2.34
C LEU A 124 8.49 9.81 3.69
N VAL A 125 8.44 11.13 3.74
CA VAL A 125 8.56 11.91 4.98
C VAL A 125 7.25 12.64 5.19
N LEU A 126 6.47 12.22 6.16
CA LEU A 126 5.21 12.88 6.50
C LEU A 126 5.46 14.03 7.47
N ASP A 127 4.68 15.10 7.33
CA ASP A 127 4.55 16.12 8.36
C ASP A 127 3.82 15.60 9.60
N ASP A 128 3.82 16.36 10.68
CA ASP A 128 3.24 15.92 11.95
C ASP A 128 1.71 15.79 11.88
N TYR A 129 1.06 16.62 11.05
CA TYR A 129 -0.38 16.53 10.79
C TYR A 129 -0.72 15.19 10.11
N SER A 130 -0.06 14.90 8.98
CA SER A 130 -0.28 13.65 8.25
C SER A 130 0.08 12.42 9.07
N LYS A 131 1.15 12.46 9.87
CA LYS A 131 1.50 11.38 10.81
C LYS A 131 0.37 11.11 11.80
N THR A 132 -0.26 12.16 12.32
CA THR A 132 -1.36 12.03 13.27
C THR A 132 -2.64 11.55 12.60
N LEU A 133 -2.97 12.07 11.42
CA LEU A 133 -4.14 11.68 10.63
C LEU A 133 -4.12 10.18 10.26
N PHE A 134 -2.96 9.66 9.85
CA PHE A 134 -2.79 8.26 9.43
C PHE A 134 -2.23 7.36 10.55
N SER A 135 -2.20 7.86 11.81
CA SER A 135 -1.72 7.08 12.94
C SER A 135 -2.64 5.90 13.24
N THR A 136 -2.05 4.73 13.38
CA THR A 136 -2.72 3.52 13.89
C THR A 136 -2.50 3.33 15.39
N ASP A 137 -1.85 4.28 16.06
CA ASP A 137 -1.63 4.24 17.50
C ASP A 137 -2.97 4.41 18.23
N PRO A 138 -3.36 3.49 19.14
CA PRO A 138 -4.62 3.57 19.87
C PRO A 138 -4.77 4.86 20.67
N LEU A 139 -3.69 5.46 21.15
CA LEU A 139 -3.74 6.73 21.90
C LEU A 139 -4.15 7.88 20.99
N ASP A 140 -3.57 7.98 19.81
CA ASP A 140 -3.92 8.99 18.82
C ASP A 140 -5.37 8.82 18.37
N PHE A 141 -5.76 7.60 18.02
CA PHE A 141 -7.12 7.29 17.58
C PHE A 141 -8.16 7.65 18.65
N ASN A 142 -7.94 7.25 19.90
CA ASN A 142 -8.87 7.53 21.00
C ASN A 142 -8.96 9.04 21.29
N PHE A 143 -7.85 9.76 21.21
CA PHE A 143 -7.82 11.20 21.38
C PHE A 143 -8.67 11.90 20.31
N LEU A 144 -8.42 11.60 19.02
CA LEU A 144 -9.16 12.18 17.91
C LEU A 144 -10.66 11.85 18.00
N ARG A 145 -10.99 10.58 18.28
CA ARG A 145 -12.38 10.14 18.43
C ARG A 145 -13.10 10.88 19.56
N LYS A 146 -12.44 11.04 20.71
CA LYS A 146 -13.02 11.78 21.84
C LYS A 146 -13.33 13.22 21.45
N LYS A 147 -12.36 13.93 20.84
CA LYS A 147 -12.52 15.33 20.44
C LYS A 147 -13.63 15.51 19.40
N THR A 148 -13.69 14.65 18.40
CA THR A 148 -14.76 14.71 17.39
C THR A 148 -16.13 14.41 17.98
N THR A 149 -16.22 13.55 19.00
CA THR A 149 -17.49 13.30 19.74
C THR A 149 -17.92 14.53 20.59
N GLU A 150 -16.96 15.33 21.05
CA GLU A 150 -17.20 16.60 21.75
C GLU A 150 -17.60 17.76 20.79
N GLY A 151 -17.68 17.48 19.47
CA GLY A 151 -18.09 18.45 18.44
C GLY A 151 -16.94 19.27 17.85
N ILE A 152 -15.69 18.95 18.17
CA ILE A 152 -14.51 19.58 17.60
C ILE A 152 -14.28 18.97 16.20
N SER A 153 -13.90 19.78 15.22
CA SER A 153 -13.58 19.29 13.89
C SER A 153 -12.36 18.37 13.93
N LEU A 154 -12.26 17.44 12.95
CA LEU A 154 -11.14 16.53 12.88
C LEU A 154 -9.80 17.29 12.72
N ASP A 155 -9.81 18.35 11.91
CA ASP A 155 -8.61 19.17 11.66
C ASP A 155 -8.11 19.84 12.95
N GLU A 156 -9.02 20.49 13.71
CA GLU A 156 -8.68 21.12 15.00
C GLU A 156 -8.18 20.07 16.02
N ALA A 157 -8.79 18.89 16.06
CA ALA A 157 -8.36 17.82 16.94
C ALA A 157 -6.94 17.30 16.59
N ILE A 158 -6.60 17.21 15.30
CA ILE A 158 -5.27 16.84 14.84
C ILE A 158 -4.25 17.91 15.23
N GLU A 159 -4.54 19.19 14.98
CA GLU A 159 -3.65 20.29 15.36
C GLU A 159 -3.38 20.31 16.85
N GLU A 160 -4.40 20.13 17.68
CA GLU A 160 -4.25 20.04 19.14
C GLU A 160 -3.35 18.86 19.54
N SER A 161 -3.54 17.67 18.92
CA SER A 161 -2.69 16.50 19.17
C SER A 161 -1.24 16.77 18.82
N VAL A 162 -0.97 17.43 17.69
CA VAL A 162 0.38 17.78 17.25
C VAL A 162 1.06 18.74 18.23
N LEU A 163 0.34 19.77 18.70
CA LEU A 163 0.85 20.72 19.68
C LEU A 163 1.19 20.05 21.01
N GLN A 164 0.33 19.14 21.50
CA GLN A 164 0.60 18.37 22.72
C GLN A 164 1.84 17.48 22.61
N LYS A 165 2.05 16.84 21.45
CA LYS A 165 3.25 16.02 21.22
C LYS A 165 4.52 16.86 21.21
N LYS A 166 4.50 18.03 20.57
CA LYS A 166 5.65 18.94 20.53
C LYS A 166 6.02 19.49 21.92
N SER A 167 5.03 19.82 22.74
CA SER A 167 5.29 20.28 24.10
C SER A 167 5.95 19.22 24.99
N LYS A 168 5.61 17.95 24.80
CA LYS A 168 6.22 16.82 25.54
C LYS A 168 7.63 16.45 25.07
N GLN A 169 8.02 16.82 23.86
CA GLN A 169 9.38 16.57 23.34
C GLN A 169 10.38 17.63 23.75
N ASN A 170 9.89 18.82 24.16
CA ASN A 170 10.74 19.95 24.57
C ASN A 170 10.95 20.04 26.10
N ASN A 171 10.35 19.13 26.87
CA ASN A 171 10.56 18.95 28.30
C ASN A 171 11.35 17.65 28.59
#